data_67072d72642e84325621343b4e65e473
#
_entry.id   67072d72642e84325621343b4e65e473
#
_cell.length_a   1.000
_cell.length_b   1.000
_cell.length_c   1.000
_cell.angle_alpha   90.00
_cell.angle_beta   90.00
_cell.angle_gamma   90.00
#
_symmetry.space_group_name_H-M   'P 1'
#
loop_
_entity.id
_entity.type
_entity.pdbx_description
1 polymer ?
#
loop_
_entity_poly.entity_id
_entity_poly.type
_entity_poly.pdbx_seq_one_letter_code
_entity_poly.pdbx_strand_id
1 'polypeptide(L)'
;MKNYLSLFLLAILIIGLFVFTINGNGKFVNASKKATPSVVSLWGYNNSQLRSSPNTLGSGVIFSKDGYIVTNYHVINNARNIIIKINDYEINANVIGFDKNSDIAILKIDTQLDLEPISIGSSDNLRVGDEVLAIGNPYGIGISVTSGIISATGREYGNPYLNLIQTDAAINPGNSGGALINTEGNLIGINTKIYSKTGAYQGLGFAIPSEKIVQIASEIIKFGKVRKAWIGNFRVTSSQLLIDNSIYKSLKILEIEENKGVYEKGLRSDHHIVEVNGLQASWKNLTQSIKMASPGDFINIKYFDGKKLVAVDIEVKAR
;
A
#
# COMPACT_ATOMS: atom_id res chain seq x y z
N MET A 1 25.14 -47.52 -32.04
CA MET A 1 24.62 -46.13 -32.15
C MET A 1 23.43 -45.85 -31.23
N LYS A 2 22.44 -46.75 -31.05
CA LYS A 2 21.27 -46.48 -30.18
C LYS A 2 21.60 -46.21 -28.70
N ASN A 3 22.63 -46.85 -28.12
CA ASN A 3 22.99 -46.72 -26.72
C ASN A 3 23.67 -45.36 -26.39
N TYR A 4 24.36 -44.71 -27.34
CA TYR A 4 24.99 -43.39 -27.09
C TYR A 4 23.98 -42.26 -27.12
N LEU A 5 22.89 -42.40 -27.91
CA LEU A 5 21.84 -41.40 -27.97
C LEU A 5 21.03 -41.37 -26.65
N SER A 6 20.75 -42.56 -26.05
CA SER A 6 20.06 -42.63 -24.76
C SER A 6 20.89 -42.11 -23.59
N LEU A 7 22.22 -42.33 -23.58
CA LEU A 7 23.16 -41.77 -22.61
C LEU A 7 23.26 -40.25 -22.75
N PHE A 8 23.29 -39.74 -23.98
CA PHE A 8 23.35 -38.30 -24.21
C PHE A 8 22.05 -37.58 -23.76
N LEU A 9 20.87 -38.17 -24.05
CA LEU A 9 19.59 -37.63 -23.59
C LEU A 9 19.47 -37.69 -22.07
N LEU A 10 19.95 -38.75 -21.43
CA LEU A 10 19.99 -38.83 -19.95
C LEU A 10 20.91 -37.79 -19.32
N ALA A 11 22.08 -37.53 -19.93
CA ALA A 11 22.99 -36.49 -19.47
C ALA A 11 22.38 -35.07 -19.59
N ILE A 12 21.69 -34.78 -20.70
CA ILE A 12 20.96 -33.50 -20.86
C ILE A 12 19.84 -33.38 -19.80
N LEU A 13 19.10 -34.45 -19.51
CA LEU A 13 18.06 -34.44 -18.51
C LEU A 13 18.64 -34.17 -17.09
N ILE A 14 19.75 -34.85 -16.76
CA ILE A 14 20.44 -34.66 -15.46
C ILE A 14 20.99 -33.24 -15.35
N ILE A 15 21.63 -32.70 -16.40
CA ILE A 15 22.13 -31.32 -16.43
C ILE A 15 20.96 -30.34 -16.31
N GLY A 16 19.85 -30.58 -17.03
CA GLY A 16 18.64 -29.76 -16.94
C GLY A 16 18.03 -29.75 -15.54
N LEU A 17 17.93 -30.93 -14.88
CA LEU A 17 17.48 -31.04 -13.49
C LEU A 17 18.45 -30.33 -12.53
N PHE A 18 19.76 -30.46 -12.71
CA PHE A 18 20.78 -29.83 -11.88
C PHE A 18 20.77 -28.29 -12.01
N VAL A 19 20.63 -27.77 -13.23
CA VAL A 19 20.45 -26.31 -13.46
C VAL A 19 19.13 -25.80 -12.86
N PHE A 20 18.06 -26.58 -12.96
CA PHE A 20 16.77 -26.22 -12.37
C PHE A 20 16.82 -26.17 -10.83
N THR A 21 17.50 -27.13 -10.19
CA THR A 21 17.66 -27.14 -8.72
C THR A 21 18.56 -26.01 -8.22
N ILE A 22 19.63 -25.64 -8.93
CA ILE A 22 20.50 -24.52 -8.56
C ILE A 22 19.76 -23.20 -8.68
N ASN A 23 18.99 -22.97 -9.75
CA ASN A 23 18.21 -21.74 -9.90
C ASN A 23 17.05 -21.61 -8.89
N GLY A 24 16.46 -22.74 -8.45
CA GLY A 24 15.40 -22.74 -7.44
C GLY A 24 15.86 -22.30 -6.05
N ASN A 25 17.08 -22.65 -5.66
CA ASN A 25 17.61 -22.35 -4.31
C ASN A 25 18.17 -20.93 -4.13
N GLY A 26 18.34 -20.15 -5.20
CA GLY A 26 18.91 -18.79 -5.15
C GLY A 26 17.91 -17.64 -5.17
N LYS A 27 16.58 -17.89 -5.39
CA LYS A 27 15.61 -16.81 -5.62
C LYS A 27 15.49 -15.84 -4.43
N PHE A 28 15.40 -16.34 -3.21
CA PHE A 28 15.34 -15.52 -2.00
C PHE A 28 16.65 -14.77 -1.74
N VAL A 29 17.79 -15.42 -2.00
CA VAL A 29 19.10 -14.79 -1.90
C VAL A 29 19.22 -13.63 -2.88
N ASN A 30 18.83 -13.83 -4.13
CA ASN A 30 18.88 -12.79 -5.15
C ASN A 30 17.90 -11.65 -4.87
N ALA A 31 16.65 -11.97 -4.48
CA ALA A 31 15.66 -10.98 -4.11
C ALA A 31 16.11 -10.12 -2.93
N SER A 32 16.61 -10.75 -1.85
CA SER A 32 17.09 -10.02 -0.68
C SER A 32 18.32 -9.17 -1.01
N LYS A 33 19.30 -9.70 -1.76
CA LYS A 33 20.48 -8.94 -2.19
C LYS A 33 20.12 -7.70 -3.00
N LYS A 34 19.09 -7.79 -3.87
CA LYS A 34 18.62 -6.66 -4.67
C LYS A 34 17.92 -5.60 -3.81
N ALA A 35 17.08 -6.00 -2.86
CA ALA A 35 16.20 -5.08 -2.15
C ALA A 35 16.79 -4.54 -0.83
N THR A 36 17.67 -5.29 -0.16
CA THR A 36 18.24 -4.89 1.14
C THR A 36 18.93 -3.52 1.11
N PRO A 37 19.70 -3.12 0.08
CA PRO A 37 20.31 -1.79 0.04
C PRO A 37 19.31 -0.63 0.07
N SER A 38 18.07 -0.88 -0.34
CA SER A 38 16.99 0.11 -0.31
C SER A 38 16.28 0.21 1.05
N VAL A 39 16.58 -0.69 2.02
CA VAL A 39 15.93 -0.69 3.34
C VAL A 39 16.88 -0.09 4.37
N VAL A 40 16.39 0.88 5.13
CA VAL A 40 17.17 1.65 6.10
C VAL A 40 16.60 1.53 7.50
N SER A 41 17.45 1.71 8.51
CA SER A 41 17.02 1.79 9.90
C SER A 41 16.58 3.20 10.24
N LEU A 42 15.49 3.32 11.00
CA LEU A 42 14.92 4.59 11.44
C LEU A 42 14.94 4.67 12.96
N TRP A 43 15.53 5.72 13.49
CA TRP A 43 15.63 6.01 14.90
C TRP A 43 14.99 7.35 15.20
N GLY A 44 14.00 7.36 16.11
CA GLY A 44 13.31 8.56 16.53
C GLY A 44 13.70 8.96 17.95
N TYR A 45 13.94 10.27 18.16
CA TYR A 45 14.33 10.84 19.43
C TYR A 45 13.41 12.00 19.83
N ASN A 46 13.04 12.08 21.12
CA ASN A 46 12.24 13.19 21.65
C ASN A 46 13.11 14.37 22.08
N ASN A 47 14.35 14.13 22.47
CA ASN A 47 15.30 15.15 22.90
C ASN A 47 16.62 15.01 22.13
N SER A 48 17.06 16.08 21.47
CA SER A 48 18.30 16.13 20.70
C SER A 48 19.57 16.05 21.56
N GLN A 49 19.47 16.35 22.86
CA GLN A 49 20.63 16.37 23.76
C GLN A 49 20.94 15.03 24.41
N LEU A 50 20.03 14.05 24.38
CA LEU A 50 20.20 12.74 24.99
C LEU A 50 20.02 11.64 23.91
N ARG A 51 21.05 11.45 23.09
CA ARG A 51 21.08 10.35 22.08
C ARG A 51 21.40 8.96 22.66
N SER A 52 21.24 8.78 23.97
CA SER A 52 21.61 7.50 24.62
C SER A 52 20.70 6.33 24.27
N SER A 53 19.41 6.59 23.99
CA SER A 53 18.47 5.58 23.51
C SER A 53 17.37 6.21 22.68
N PRO A 54 17.05 5.65 21.49
CA PRO A 54 15.93 6.13 20.69
C PRO A 54 14.59 5.81 21.37
N ASN A 55 13.64 6.73 21.26
CA ASN A 55 12.27 6.54 21.74
C ASN A 55 11.46 5.63 20.83
N THR A 56 11.76 5.65 19.53
CA THR A 56 11.14 4.80 18.53
C THR A 56 12.19 4.17 17.64
N LEU A 57 11.94 2.92 17.27
CA LEU A 57 12.74 2.15 16.32
C LEU A 57 11.82 1.66 15.21
N GLY A 58 12.28 1.75 13.99
CA GLY A 58 11.58 1.28 12.81
C GLY A 58 12.50 1.15 11.62
N SER A 59 11.87 0.94 10.49
CA SER A 59 12.54 0.84 9.20
C SER A 59 11.97 1.87 8.24
N GLY A 60 12.69 2.11 7.15
CA GLY A 60 12.22 2.91 6.02
C GLY A 60 12.68 2.27 4.72
N VAL A 61 12.07 2.68 3.62
CA VAL A 61 12.40 2.23 2.27
C VAL A 61 12.80 3.43 1.44
N ILE A 62 13.99 3.42 0.86
CA ILE A 62 14.47 4.44 -0.08
C ILE A 62 13.58 4.38 -1.32
N PHE A 63 12.83 5.45 -1.55
CA PHE A 63 11.84 5.54 -2.61
C PHE A 63 12.37 6.21 -3.87
N SER A 64 13.38 7.10 -3.71
CA SER A 64 13.98 7.82 -4.84
C SER A 64 15.46 8.12 -4.61
N LYS A 65 16.21 8.34 -5.70
CA LYS A 65 17.64 8.69 -5.67
C LYS A 65 17.94 10.01 -4.99
N ASP A 66 17.00 10.93 -5.01
CA ASP A 66 17.13 12.24 -4.35
C ASP A 66 16.84 12.20 -2.86
N GLY A 67 16.60 11.00 -2.26
CA GLY A 67 16.57 10.80 -0.82
C GLY A 67 15.18 10.85 -0.19
N TYR A 68 14.09 10.63 -0.93
CA TYR A 68 12.79 10.35 -0.33
C TYR A 68 12.75 8.94 0.24
N ILE A 69 12.24 8.82 1.46
CA ILE A 69 12.11 7.57 2.20
C ILE A 69 10.65 7.41 2.65
N VAL A 70 10.09 6.24 2.40
CA VAL A 70 8.76 5.85 2.88
C VAL A 70 8.92 5.08 4.19
N THR A 71 8.09 5.40 5.18
CA THR A 71 7.98 4.65 6.45
C THR A 71 6.53 4.70 6.95
N ASN A 72 6.25 4.08 8.10
CA ASN A 72 4.95 4.21 8.74
C ASN A 72 4.85 5.50 9.58
N TYR A 73 3.63 6.08 9.61
CA TYR A 73 3.36 7.24 10.46
C TYR A 73 3.58 6.91 11.94
N HIS A 74 3.11 5.75 12.42
CA HIS A 74 3.25 5.37 13.83
C HIS A 74 4.71 5.25 14.29
N VAL A 75 5.67 5.02 13.39
CA VAL A 75 7.11 4.98 13.69
C VAL A 75 7.65 6.36 14.02
N ILE A 76 7.10 7.41 13.40
CA ILE A 76 7.61 8.76 13.54
C ILE A 76 6.78 9.68 14.45
N ASN A 77 5.54 9.31 14.78
CA ASN A 77 4.56 10.21 15.41
C ASN A 77 4.96 10.74 16.79
N ASN A 78 5.84 10.02 17.49
CA ASN A 78 6.34 10.39 18.82
C ASN A 78 7.81 10.88 18.80
N ALA A 79 8.37 11.14 17.61
CA ALA A 79 9.75 11.61 17.46
C ALA A 79 9.79 13.09 17.05
N ARG A 80 10.67 13.87 17.69
CA ARG A 80 10.98 15.26 17.27
C ARG A 80 12.14 15.30 16.29
N ASN A 81 13.10 14.39 16.45
CA ASN A 81 14.26 14.25 15.58
C ASN A 81 14.27 12.82 15.04
N ILE A 82 14.48 12.67 13.75
CA ILE A 82 14.51 11.39 13.06
C ILE A 82 15.89 11.23 12.44
N ILE A 83 16.55 10.12 12.74
CA ILE A 83 17.83 9.75 12.16
C ILE A 83 17.63 8.49 11.31
N ILE A 84 18.10 8.55 10.09
CA ILE A 84 18.21 7.41 9.18
C ILE A 84 19.64 6.88 9.27
N LYS A 85 19.73 5.56 9.47
CA LYS A 85 21.02 4.87 9.40
C LYS A 85 21.13 4.11 8.08
N ILE A 86 22.16 4.43 7.33
CA ILE A 86 22.54 3.76 6.08
C ILE A 86 23.98 3.31 6.25
N ASN A 87 24.21 2.01 6.35
CA ASN A 87 25.50 1.44 6.76
C ASN A 87 25.99 2.09 8.07
N ASP A 88 27.16 2.72 8.04
CA ASP A 88 27.77 3.40 9.19
C ASP A 88 27.39 4.90 9.30
N TYR A 89 26.58 5.41 8.37
CA TYR A 89 26.20 6.83 8.34
C TYR A 89 24.90 7.07 9.10
N GLU A 90 24.88 8.12 9.90
CA GLU A 90 23.69 8.67 10.58
C GLU A 90 23.31 9.99 9.92
N ILE A 91 22.13 10.05 9.32
CA ILE A 91 21.66 11.19 8.54
C ILE A 91 20.36 11.71 9.14
N ASN A 92 20.27 13.00 9.43
CA ASN A 92 19.02 13.61 9.88
C ASN A 92 18.01 13.60 8.74
N ALA A 93 16.77 13.25 9.06
CA ALA A 93 15.67 13.24 8.12
C ALA A 93 14.63 14.31 8.45
N ASN A 94 14.13 14.99 7.43
CA ASN A 94 13.03 15.92 7.51
C ASN A 94 11.72 15.22 7.14
N VAL A 95 10.66 15.47 7.91
CA VAL A 95 9.31 14.98 7.58
C VAL A 95 8.72 15.88 6.49
N ILE A 96 8.46 15.32 5.31
CA ILE A 96 7.80 16.03 4.20
C ILE A 96 6.29 16.07 4.44
N GLY A 97 5.73 14.99 4.93
CA GLY A 97 4.33 14.88 5.29
C GLY A 97 3.97 13.46 5.67
N PHE A 98 2.71 13.29 6.07
CA PHE A 98 2.18 11.98 6.47
C PHE A 98 0.67 11.90 6.28
N ASP A 99 0.17 10.69 6.19
CA ASP A 99 -1.25 10.39 6.29
C ASP A 99 -1.51 9.39 7.41
N LYS A 100 -2.22 9.83 8.43
CA LYS A 100 -2.57 9.00 9.60
C LYS A 100 -3.50 7.85 9.23
N ASN A 101 -4.38 8.06 8.25
CA ASN A 101 -5.38 7.06 7.86
C ASN A 101 -4.73 5.86 7.16
N SER A 102 -3.70 6.10 6.37
CA SER A 102 -2.94 5.05 5.69
C SER A 102 -1.74 4.55 6.47
N ASP A 103 -1.40 5.20 7.59
CA ASP A 103 -0.19 4.91 8.36
C ASP A 103 1.10 5.06 7.53
N ILE A 104 1.14 6.01 6.59
CA ILE A 104 2.30 6.31 5.75
C ILE A 104 2.88 7.67 6.10
N ALA A 105 4.22 7.77 6.13
CA ALA A 105 4.97 9.00 6.23
C ALA A 105 6.09 9.03 5.18
N ILE A 106 6.37 10.22 4.68
CA ILE A 106 7.46 10.50 3.74
C ILE A 106 8.49 11.38 4.43
N LEU A 107 9.71 10.87 4.43
CA LEU A 107 10.88 11.56 4.93
C LEU A 107 11.76 11.99 3.76
N LYS A 108 12.62 12.97 3.99
CA LYS A 108 13.65 13.44 3.06
C LYS A 108 14.98 13.51 3.79
N ILE A 109 15.98 12.88 3.24
CA ILE A 109 17.38 13.05 3.64
C ILE A 109 18.12 13.85 2.58
N ASP A 110 19.10 14.62 3.05
CA ASP A 110 20.08 15.28 2.19
C ASP A 110 21.43 14.60 2.41
N THR A 111 21.97 14.01 1.36
CA THR A 111 23.18 13.20 1.43
C THR A 111 23.88 13.13 0.08
N GLN A 112 25.22 12.93 0.11
CA GLN A 112 26.04 12.66 -1.08
C GLN A 112 26.21 11.15 -1.34
N LEU A 113 25.60 10.29 -0.52
CA LEU A 113 25.63 8.85 -0.75
C LEU A 113 24.87 8.50 -2.04
N ASP A 114 25.38 7.54 -2.79
CA ASP A 114 24.64 6.97 -3.92
C ASP A 114 23.55 6.05 -3.37
N LEU A 115 22.33 6.53 -3.42
CA LEU A 115 21.17 5.81 -2.88
C LEU A 115 20.63 4.85 -3.92
N GLU A 116 20.27 3.66 -3.47
CA GLU A 116 19.61 2.62 -4.27
C GLU A 116 18.10 2.60 -4.00
N PRO A 117 17.23 3.25 -4.81
CA PRO A 117 15.80 3.18 -4.65
C PRO A 117 15.27 1.79 -4.91
N ILE A 118 14.25 1.39 -4.14
CA ILE A 118 13.61 0.10 -4.34
C ILE A 118 12.85 0.06 -5.67
N SER A 119 12.92 -1.08 -6.36
CA SER A 119 12.06 -1.32 -7.52
C SER A 119 10.64 -1.57 -7.05
N ILE A 120 9.65 -0.87 -7.63
CA ILE A 120 8.24 -1.06 -7.30
C ILE A 120 7.67 -2.23 -8.09
N GLY A 121 7.04 -3.17 -7.40
CA GLY A 121 6.24 -4.25 -7.98
C GLY A 121 4.75 -3.97 -7.84
N SER A 122 3.91 -4.76 -8.51
CA SER A 122 2.46 -4.65 -8.40
C SER A 122 1.93 -5.53 -7.27
N SER A 123 1.09 -4.94 -6.41
CA SER A 123 0.34 -5.65 -5.38
C SER A 123 -1.08 -6.05 -5.83
N ASP A 124 -1.56 -5.56 -6.97
CA ASP A 124 -2.91 -5.85 -7.46
C ASP A 124 -3.07 -7.29 -7.96
N ASN A 125 -1.96 -7.90 -8.41
CA ASN A 125 -1.96 -9.26 -8.97
C ASN A 125 -1.49 -10.34 -7.99
N LEU A 126 -1.34 -10.01 -6.71
CA LEU A 126 -0.90 -10.96 -5.68
C LEU A 126 -1.94 -12.06 -5.44
N ARG A 127 -1.46 -13.29 -5.31
CA ARG A 127 -2.26 -14.47 -5.03
C ARG A 127 -1.88 -15.06 -3.68
N VAL A 128 -2.82 -15.63 -2.99
CA VAL A 128 -2.56 -16.43 -1.81
C VAL A 128 -1.60 -17.57 -2.16
N GLY A 129 -0.52 -17.71 -1.40
CA GLY A 129 0.55 -18.67 -1.64
C GLY A 129 1.76 -18.10 -2.39
N ASP A 130 1.69 -16.90 -2.97
CA ASP A 130 2.87 -16.25 -3.56
C ASP A 130 3.92 -16.00 -2.49
N GLU A 131 5.18 -16.39 -2.75
CA GLU A 131 6.29 -16.27 -1.81
C GLU A 131 6.78 -14.83 -1.69
N VAL A 132 7.09 -14.42 -0.47
CA VAL A 132 7.51 -13.05 -0.15
C VAL A 132 8.63 -13.02 0.89
N LEU A 133 9.35 -11.89 0.93
CA LEU A 133 10.31 -11.58 1.97
C LEU A 133 9.93 -10.27 2.66
N ALA A 134 9.95 -10.27 3.99
CA ALA A 134 9.86 -9.05 4.78
C ALA A 134 11.27 -8.62 5.21
N ILE A 135 11.63 -7.37 4.92
CA ILE A 135 12.94 -6.79 5.22
C ILE A 135 12.75 -5.60 6.16
N GLY A 136 13.55 -5.53 7.20
CA GLY A 136 13.53 -4.43 8.16
C GLY A 136 14.61 -4.59 9.22
N ASN A 137 14.61 -3.71 10.22
CA ASN A 137 15.55 -3.74 11.34
C ASN A 137 14.84 -4.06 12.66
N PRO A 138 14.52 -5.34 12.92
CA PRO A 138 13.84 -5.73 14.16
C PRO A 138 14.69 -5.37 15.38
N TYR A 139 14.08 -4.72 16.36
CA TYR A 139 14.71 -4.31 17.62
C TYR A 139 15.98 -3.44 17.48
N GLY A 140 16.26 -2.90 16.29
CA GLY A 140 17.45 -2.08 16.05
C GLY A 140 18.79 -2.87 16.01
N ILE A 141 18.75 -4.19 15.86
CA ILE A 141 19.94 -5.06 15.88
C ILE A 141 20.61 -5.22 14.50
N GLY A 142 20.04 -4.61 13.45
CA GLY A 142 20.51 -4.69 12.08
C GLY A 142 19.43 -5.16 11.11
N ILE A 143 19.65 -4.91 9.81
CA ILE A 143 18.70 -5.32 8.77
C ILE A 143 18.60 -6.85 8.75
N SER A 144 17.38 -7.33 8.81
CA SER A 144 17.03 -8.74 8.81
C SER A 144 16.00 -9.04 7.73
N VAL A 145 16.05 -10.26 7.20
CA VAL A 145 15.14 -10.76 6.16
C VAL A 145 14.42 -11.98 6.71
N THR A 146 13.09 -11.97 6.61
CA THR A 146 12.25 -13.13 6.93
C THR A 146 11.45 -13.54 5.71
N SER A 147 11.21 -14.82 5.51
CA SER A 147 10.44 -15.37 4.39
C SER A 147 9.07 -15.85 4.83
N GLY A 148 8.13 -15.82 3.92
CA GLY A 148 6.78 -16.32 4.08
C GLY A 148 6.01 -16.30 2.78
N ILE A 149 4.68 -16.30 2.87
CA ILE A 149 3.77 -16.24 1.73
C ILE A 149 2.74 -15.13 1.93
N ILE A 150 2.04 -14.79 0.84
CA ILE A 150 0.80 -14.04 0.92
C ILE A 150 -0.27 -14.97 1.51
N SER A 151 -0.73 -14.68 2.72
CA SER A 151 -1.79 -15.46 3.38
C SER A 151 -3.19 -14.99 3.01
N ALA A 152 -3.36 -13.71 2.67
CA ALA A 152 -4.60 -13.12 2.16
C ALA A 152 -4.33 -11.72 1.57
N THR A 153 -5.24 -11.24 0.73
CA THR A 153 -5.29 -9.87 0.23
C THR A 153 -6.60 -9.20 0.61
N GLY A 154 -6.65 -7.86 0.55
CA GLY A 154 -7.89 -7.10 0.80
C GLY A 154 -8.35 -7.11 2.26
N ARG A 155 -7.45 -7.27 3.24
CA ARG A 155 -7.81 -7.24 4.65
C ARG A 155 -8.07 -5.82 5.15
N GLU A 156 -9.28 -5.61 5.70
CA GLU A 156 -9.69 -4.30 6.26
C GLU A 156 -9.25 -4.13 7.73
N TYR A 157 -8.36 -4.92 8.27
CA TYR A 157 -7.98 -5.00 9.68
C TYR A 157 -7.78 -3.61 10.34
N GLY A 158 -8.86 -3.11 10.96
CA GLY A 158 -8.91 -1.79 11.62
C GLY A 158 -8.81 -0.58 10.68
N ASN A 159 -8.76 -0.79 9.37
CA ASN A 159 -8.70 0.28 8.38
C ASN A 159 -9.30 -0.14 7.03
N PRO A 160 -10.57 0.20 6.76
CA PRO A 160 -11.25 -0.19 5.52
C PRO A 160 -10.71 0.54 4.26
N TYR A 161 -9.70 1.39 4.40
CA TYR A 161 -9.13 2.16 3.31
C TYR A 161 -7.90 1.51 2.66
N LEU A 162 -7.31 0.48 3.31
CA LEU A 162 -5.98 0.04 2.92
C LEU A 162 -5.94 -1.27 2.16
N ASN A 163 -6.98 -2.12 2.22
CA ASN A 163 -6.95 -3.45 1.60
C ASN A 163 -5.63 -4.19 1.88
N LEU A 164 -5.24 -4.27 3.16
CA LEU A 164 -3.92 -4.76 3.58
C LEU A 164 -3.61 -6.15 3.02
N ILE A 165 -2.34 -6.36 2.70
CA ILE A 165 -1.76 -7.66 2.42
C ILE A 165 -1.50 -8.35 3.76
N GLN A 166 -1.97 -9.61 3.92
CA GLN A 166 -1.64 -10.46 5.05
C GLN A 166 -0.52 -11.43 4.64
N THR A 167 0.48 -11.58 5.51
CA THR A 167 1.59 -12.51 5.31
C THR A 167 1.95 -13.24 6.61
N ASP A 168 2.51 -14.43 6.49
CA ASP A 168 3.13 -15.19 7.58
C ASP A 168 4.66 -15.01 7.63
N ALA A 169 5.25 -14.14 6.79
CA ALA A 169 6.61 -13.67 7.00
C ALA A 169 6.70 -12.96 8.37
N ALA A 170 7.71 -13.30 9.17
CA ALA A 170 7.80 -12.80 10.54
C ALA A 170 8.01 -11.28 10.58
N ILE A 171 7.04 -10.56 11.13
CA ILE A 171 7.09 -9.12 11.37
C ILE A 171 7.16 -8.91 12.89
N ASN A 172 8.18 -8.20 13.34
CA ASN A 172 8.41 -7.87 14.74
C ASN A 172 8.61 -6.36 14.92
N PRO A 173 8.51 -5.80 16.13
CA PRO A 173 8.83 -4.40 16.39
C PRO A 173 10.19 -4.01 15.81
N GLY A 174 10.19 -2.93 14.98
CA GLY A 174 11.35 -2.49 14.19
C GLY A 174 11.28 -2.83 12.71
N ASN A 175 10.53 -3.86 12.28
CA ASN A 175 10.27 -4.11 10.86
C ASN A 175 9.22 -3.15 10.26
N SER A 176 8.43 -2.48 11.09
CA SER A 176 7.44 -1.48 10.63
C SER A 176 8.12 -0.38 9.83
N GLY A 177 7.56 -0.05 8.68
CA GLY A 177 8.13 0.87 7.70
C GLY A 177 9.12 0.24 6.73
N GLY A 178 9.53 -1.03 6.96
CA GLY A 178 10.37 -1.80 6.06
C GLY A 178 9.60 -2.41 4.89
N ALA A 179 10.32 -3.09 4.00
CA ALA A 179 9.78 -3.61 2.75
C ALA A 179 9.17 -5.01 2.91
N LEU A 180 8.02 -5.23 2.25
CA LEU A 180 7.57 -6.54 1.81
C LEU A 180 7.86 -6.64 0.32
N ILE A 181 8.63 -7.65 -0.11
CA ILE A 181 9.06 -7.81 -1.50
C ILE A 181 8.64 -9.17 -2.06
N ASN A 182 8.51 -9.23 -3.38
CA ASN A 182 8.33 -10.49 -4.10
C ASN A 182 9.68 -11.20 -4.35
N THR A 183 9.63 -12.37 -4.96
CA THR A 183 10.82 -13.19 -5.29
C THR A 183 11.75 -12.58 -6.36
N GLU A 184 11.33 -11.49 -7.00
CA GLU A 184 12.15 -10.70 -7.93
C GLU A 184 12.85 -9.52 -7.25
N GLY A 185 12.62 -9.31 -5.94
CA GLY A 185 13.16 -8.21 -5.15
C GLY A 185 12.44 -6.87 -5.40
N ASN A 186 11.20 -6.90 -5.87
CA ASN A 186 10.38 -5.71 -6.06
C ASN A 186 9.48 -5.48 -4.86
N LEU A 187 9.28 -4.22 -4.46
CA LEU A 187 8.40 -3.82 -3.37
C LEU A 187 6.94 -4.11 -3.73
N ILE A 188 6.27 -4.92 -2.94
CA ILE A 188 4.83 -5.18 -3.04
C ILE A 188 4.05 -4.61 -1.86
N GLY A 189 4.74 -4.17 -0.82
CA GLY A 189 4.10 -3.53 0.34
C GLY A 189 5.10 -2.96 1.34
N ILE A 190 4.59 -2.14 2.26
CA ILE A 190 5.32 -1.66 3.45
C ILE A 190 4.78 -2.40 4.66
N ASN A 191 5.68 -3.09 5.39
CA ASN A 191 5.36 -3.77 6.64
C ASN A 191 4.80 -2.76 7.64
N THR A 192 3.65 -3.03 8.26
CA THR A 192 3.03 -2.04 9.15
C THR A 192 2.75 -2.60 10.55
N LYS A 193 1.99 -3.66 10.69
CA LYS A 193 1.53 -4.16 11.97
C LYS A 193 1.35 -5.66 11.99
N ILE A 194 1.22 -6.22 13.19
CA ILE A 194 0.82 -7.62 13.43
C ILE A 194 -0.55 -7.66 14.10
N TYR A 195 -1.27 -8.76 13.92
CA TYR A 195 -2.35 -9.11 14.82
C TYR A 195 -1.76 -9.95 15.95
N SER A 196 -1.84 -9.43 17.18
CA SER A 196 -1.31 -10.14 18.34
C SER A 196 -2.11 -9.77 19.59
N LYS A 197 -2.43 -10.79 20.40
CA LYS A 197 -3.02 -10.60 21.73
C LYS A 197 -1.95 -10.37 22.81
N THR A 198 -0.73 -10.82 22.56
CA THR A 198 0.38 -10.79 23.51
C THR A 198 1.45 -9.76 23.17
N GLY A 199 1.35 -9.10 22.00
CA GLY A 199 2.38 -8.22 21.44
C GLY A 199 3.48 -8.97 20.66
N ALA A 200 3.58 -10.29 20.77
CA ALA A 200 4.52 -11.10 20.00
C ALA A 200 3.90 -11.53 18.65
N TYR A 201 4.75 -11.74 17.64
CA TYR A 201 4.34 -12.27 16.35
C TYR A 201 3.72 -13.67 16.47
N GLN A 202 2.56 -13.87 15.85
CA GLN A 202 1.76 -15.11 15.90
C GLN A 202 1.36 -15.62 14.50
N GLY A 203 2.16 -15.35 13.48
CA GLY A 203 1.87 -15.76 12.09
C GLY A 203 0.91 -14.84 11.33
N LEU A 204 0.57 -13.66 11.88
CA LEU A 204 -0.37 -12.73 11.27
C LEU A 204 0.28 -11.34 11.13
N GLY A 205 1.02 -11.14 10.05
CA GLY A 205 1.63 -9.88 9.66
C GLY A 205 0.79 -9.17 8.59
N PHE A 206 0.90 -7.84 8.52
CA PHE A 206 0.19 -7.00 7.56
C PHE A 206 1.12 -5.99 6.91
N ALA A 207 0.91 -5.76 5.62
CA ALA A 207 1.61 -4.74 4.85
C ALA A 207 0.63 -3.88 4.05
N ILE A 208 0.99 -2.61 3.85
CA ILE A 208 0.26 -1.65 3.02
C ILE A 208 0.66 -1.91 1.57
N PRO A 209 -0.29 -2.10 0.62
CA PRO A 209 -0.01 -2.42 -0.77
C PRO A 209 0.80 -1.35 -1.50
N SER A 210 1.66 -1.77 -2.45
CA SER A 210 2.57 -0.88 -3.20
C SER A 210 1.86 0.20 -4.01
N GLU A 211 0.74 -0.10 -4.67
CA GLU A 211 -0.05 0.89 -5.41
C GLU A 211 -0.54 2.01 -4.49
N LYS A 212 -0.99 1.64 -3.27
CA LYS A 212 -1.43 2.62 -2.28
C LYS A 212 -0.28 3.47 -1.76
N ILE A 213 0.90 2.88 -1.58
CA ILE A 213 2.12 3.60 -1.18
C ILE A 213 2.50 4.62 -2.24
N VAL A 214 2.56 4.23 -3.52
CA VAL A 214 2.91 5.12 -4.63
C VAL A 214 1.93 6.29 -4.73
N GLN A 215 0.63 6.02 -4.64
CA GLN A 215 -0.42 7.03 -4.65
C GLN A 215 -0.21 8.07 -3.52
N ILE A 216 -0.05 7.60 -2.29
CA ILE A 216 0.09 8.45 -1.11
C ILE A 216 1.42 9.21 -1.13
N ALA A 217 2.52 8.54 -1.46
CA ALA A 217 3.84 9.17 -1.54
C ALA A 217 3.85 10.30 -2.57
N SER A 218 3.27 10.07 -3.76
CA SER A 218 3.18 11.09 -4.81
C SER A 218 2.39 12.33 -4.36
N GLU A 219 1.27 12.14 -3.65
CA GLU A 219 0.47 13.25 -3.09
C GLU A 219 1.28 14.01 -2.03
N ILE A 220 1.92 13.31 -1.10
CA ILE A 220 2.70 13.94 -0.03
C ILE A 220 3.92 14.67 -0.59
N ILE A 221 4.67 14.09 -1.51
CA ILE A 221 5.85 14.72 -2.13
C ILE A 221 5.44 15.99 -2.89
N LYS A 222 4.33 15.95 -3.62
CA LYS A 222 3.88 17.06 -4.44
C LYS A 222 3.17 18.17 -3.65
N PHE A 223 2.41 17.81 -2.61
CA PHE A 223 1.50 18.74 -1.92
C PHE A 223 1.74 18.84 -0.40
N GLY A 224 2.71 18.12 0.15
CA GLY A 224 2.97 18.03 1.59
C GLY A 224 1.92 17.25 2.40
N LYS A 225 0.85 16.78 1.76
CA LYS A 225 -0.27 16.06 2.39
C LYS A 225 -1.06 15.27 1.35
N VAL A 226 -1.81 14.27 1.82
CA VAL A 226 -2.82 13.60 0.99
C VAL A 226 -4.07 14.48 0.90
N ARG A 227 -4.42 14.86 -0.32
CA ARG A 227 -5.65 15.62 -0.58
C ARG A 227 -6.85 14.68 -0.54
N LYS A 228 -7.92 15.10 0.12
CA LYS A 228 -9.14 14.29 0.20
C LYS A 228 -9.89 14.34 -1.12
N ALA A 229 -10.26 13.18 -1.63
CA ALA A 229 -11.17 13.04 -2.76
C ALA A 229 -12.55 13.64 -2.45
N TRP A 230 -13.11 14.37 -3.39
CA TRP A 230 -14.38 15.03 -3.24
C TRP A 230 -15.14 15.06 -4.57
N ILE A 231 -16.43 14.74 -4.56
CA ILE A 231 -17.31 14.74 -5.73
C ILE A 231 -18.54 15.65 -5.55
N GLY A 232 -18.54 16.49 -4.54
CA GLY A 232 -19.67 17.36 -4.17
C GLY A 232 -20.16 17.08 -2.75
N ASN A 233 -20.90 18.03 -2.20
CA ASN A 233 -21.58 17.85 -0.91
C ASN A 233 -23.02 17.46 -1.18
N PHE A 234 -23.41 16.28 -0.75
CA PHE A 234 -24.80 15.80 -0.85
C PHE A 234 -25.09 14.79 0.27
N ARG A 235 -26.34 14.67 0.62
CA ARG A 235 -26.84 13.73 1.61
C ARG A 235 -27.73 12.70 0.93
N VAL A 236 -27.51 11.43 1.22
CA VAL A 236 -28.30 10.33 0.66
C VAL A 236 -28.90 9.45 1.76
N THR A 237 -29.96 8.75 1.41
CA THR A 237 -30.56 7.69 2.22
C THR A 237 -30.76 6.43 1.39
N SER A 238 -30.68 5.26 2.04
CA SER A 238 -31.00 4.00 1.36
C SER A 238 -32.46 3.96 0.97
N SER A 239 -32.75 3.52 -0.25
CA SER A 239 -34.08 3.47 -0.83
C SER A 239 -34.22 2.29 -1.79
N GLN A 240 -35.43 1.99 -2.18
CA GLN A 240 -35.74 1.07 -3.27
C GLN A 240 -36.56 1.81 -4.31
N LEU A 241 -36.33 1.46 -5.58
CA LEU A 241 -36.97 2.09 -6.73
C LEU A 241 -37.47 0.99 -7.67
N LEU A 242 -38.69 1.08 -8.13
CA LEU A 242 -39.26 0.21 -9.16
C LEU A 242 -39.10 0.89 -10.52
N ILE A 243 -38.36 0.27 -11.44
CA ILE A 243 -38.18 0.72 -12.81
C ILE A 243 -38.45 -0.50 -13.71
N ASP A 244 -39.35 -0.37 -14.66
CA ASP A 244 -39.69 -1.42 -15.65
C ASP A 244 -39.90 -2.80 -15.00
N ASN A 245 -40.71 -2.88 -13.95
CA ASN A 245 -41.01 -4.08 -13.15
C ASN A 245 -39.78 -4.70 -12.43
N SER A 246 -38.65 -4.01 -12.36
CA SER A 246 -37.45 -4.43 -11.65
C SER A 246 -37.22 -3.56 -10.43
N ILE A 247 -36.90 -4.20 -9.27
CA ILE A 247 -36.60 -3.48 -8.03
C ILE A 247 -35.09 -3.20 -7.96
N TYR A 248 -34.73 -1.93 -7.90
CA TYR A 248 -33.37 -1.44 -7.70
C TYR A 248 -33.19 -1.00 -6.25
N LYS A 249 -32.17 -1.52 -5.58
CA LYS A 249 -31.66 -0.87 -4.35
C LYS A 249 -30.91 0.38 -4.79
N SER A 250 -31.20 1.50 -4.14
CA SER A 250 -30.70 2.82 -4.55
C SER A 250 -30.30 3.67 -3.36
N LEU A 251 -29.61 4.77 -3.62
CA LEU A 251 -29.38 5.86 -2.68
C LEU A 251 -30.15 7.08 -3.19
N LYS A 252 -31.25 7.43 -2.47
CA LYS A 252 -32.00 8.65 -2.79
C LYS A 252 -31.23 9.87 -2.29
N ILE A 253 -31.05 10.87 -3.16
CA ILE A 253 -30.44 12.16 -2.81
C ILE A 253 -31.49 13.00 -2.07
N LEU A 254 -31.22 13.34 -0.81
CA LEU A 254 -32.08 14.21 0.00
C LEU A 254 -31.74 15.68 -0.19
N GLU A 255 -30.45 15.98 -0.20
CA GLU A 255 -29.91 17.33 -0.32
C GLU A 255 -28.66 17.29 -1.18
N ILE A 256 -28.40 18.35 -1.94
CA ILE A 256 -27.24 18.49 -2.82
C ILE A 256 -26.85 19.98 -2.89
N GLU A 257 -25.55 20.25 -2.75
CA GLU A 257 -25.00 21.59 -2.93
C GLU A 257 -24.97 21.92 -4.43
N GLU A 258 -25.54 23.04 -4.79
CA GLU A 258 -25.65 23.48 -6.18
C GLU A 258 -24.29 23.92 -6.76
N ASN A 259 -24.19 23.78 -8.09
CA ASN A 259 -23.05 24.23 -8.90
C ASN A 259 -21.69 23.64 -8.53
N LYS A 260 -21.69 22.43 -7.92
CA LYS A 260 -20.45 21.72 -7.58
C LYS A 260 -20.57 20.20 -7.72
N GLY A 261 -19.49 19.58 -8.20
CA GLY A 261 -19.33 18.14 -8.22
C GLY A 261 -20.47 17.41 -8.94
N VAL A 262 -21.12 16.47 -8.27
CA VAL A 262 -22.22 15.67 -8.85
C VAL A 262 -23.39 16.52 -9.37
N TYR A 263 -23.63 17.71 -8.79
CA TYR A 263 -24.66 18.64 -9.28
C TYR A 263 -24.37 19.15 -10.70
N GLU A 264 -23.10 19.46 -11.01
CA GLU A 264 -22.66 19.91 -12.35
C GLU A 264 -22.92 18.86 -13.43
N LYS A 265 -22.99 17.58 -13.03
CA LYS A 265 -23.26 16.43 -13.89
C LYS A 265 -24.75 16.04 -13.95
N GLY A 266 -25.61 16.89 -13.44
CA GLY A 266 -27.06 16.74 -13.57
C GLY A 266 -27.77 16.03 -12.41
N LEU A 267 -27.05 15.60 -11.36
CA LEU A 267 -27.71 15.04 -10.19
C LEU A 267 -28.46 16.14 -9.42
N ARG A 268 -29.62 15.82 -8.89
CA ARG A 268 -30.52 16.72 -8.15
C ARG A 268 -31.09 16.02 -6.92
N SER A 269 -31.69 16.78 -6.00
CA SER A 269 -32.51 16.23 -4.95
C SER A 269 -33.63 15.35 -5.54
N ASP A 270 -34.03 14.34 -4.83
CA ASP A 270 -34.97 13.29 -5.23
C ASP A 270 -34.51 12.33 -6.33
N HIS A 271 -33.35 12.56 -6.99
CA HIS A 271 -32.76 11.54 -7.85
C HIS A 271 -32.27 10.33 -7.05
N HIS A 272 -32.23 9.16 -7.68
CA HIS A 272 -31.81 7.91 -7.07
C HIS A 272 -30.56 7.35 -7.73
N ILE A 273 -29.44 7.31 -7.03
CA ILE A 273 -28.23 6.64 -7.48
C ILE A 273 -28.50 5.14 -7.43
N VAL A 274 -28.32 4.41 -8.53
CA VAL A 274 -28.57 2.97 -8.65
C VAL A 274 -27.29 2.16 -8.80
N GLU A 275 -26.23 2.73 -9.38
CA GLU A 275 -24.92 2.10 -9.52
C GLU A 275 -23.81 3.11 -9.23
N VAL A 276 -22.69 2.62 -8.70
CA VAL A 276 -21.43 3.36 -8.54
C VAL A 276 -20.31 2.45 -9.05
N ASN A 277 -19.56 2.87 -10.06
CA ASN A 277 -18.52 2.09 -10.72
C ASN A 277 -19.00 0.68 -11.14
N GLY A 278 -20.22 0.58 -11.69
CA GLY A 278 -20.83 -0.67 -12.13
C GLY A 278 -21.35 -1.58 -10.99
N LEU A 279 -21.16 -1.21 -9.73
CA LEU A 279 -21.67 -1.93 -8.57
C LEU A 279 -22.99 -1.32 -8.11
N GLN A 280 -23.90 -2.16 -7.60
CA GLN A 280 -25.17 -1.71 -7.01
C GLN A 280 -24.93 -0.60 -5.97
N ALA A 281 -25.69 0.49 -6.04
CA ALA A 281 -25.53 1.60 -5.12
C ALA A 281 -25.82 1.20 -3.69
N SER A 282 -24.89 1.49 -2.82
CA SER A 282 -24.98 1.37 -1.36
C SER A 282 -24.10 2.44 -0.73
N TRP A 283 -24.39 2.78 0.52
CA TRP A 283 -23.51 3.69 1.27
C TRP A 283 -22.06 3.19 1.29
N LYS A 284 -21.85 1.89 1.46
CA LYS A 284 -20.52 1.26 1.43
C LYS A 284 -19.83 1.50 0.08
N ASN A 285 -20.47 1.14 -1.04
CA ASN A 285 -19.87 1.24 -2.36
C ASN A 285 -19.57 2.71 -2.76
N LEU A 286 -20.49 3.64 -2.47
CA LEU A 286 -20.28 5.06 -2.75
C LEU A 286 -19.11 5.63 -1.94
N THR A 287 -19.10 5.41 -0.63
CA THR A 287 -18.03 5.93 0.24
C THR A 287 -16.69 5.28 -0.07
N GLN A 288 -16.65 3.99 -0.39
CA GLN A 288 -15.43 3.29 -0.77
C GLN A 288 -14.89 3.81 -2.11
N SER A 289 -15.74 3.99 -3.12
CA SER A 289 -15.33 4.57 -4.41
C SER A 289 -14.71 5.96 -4.25
N ILE A 290 -15.32 6.84 -3.44
CA ILE A 290 -14.77 8.17 -3.17
C ILE A 290 -13.43 8.08 -2.42
N LYS A 291 -13.34 7.20 -1.41
CA LYS A 291 -12.15 7.07 -0.57
C LYS A 291 -10.95 6.47 -1.30
N MET A 292 -11.19 5.59 -2.27
CA MET A 292 -10.12 4.97 -3.08
C MET A 292 -9.66 5.83 -4.24
N ALA A 293 -10.45 6.81 -4.62
CA ALA A 293 -10.12 7.71 -5.71
C ALA A 293 -9.13 8.80 -5.30
N SER A 294 -8.33 9.25 -6.26
CA SER A 294 -7.46 10.43 -6.18
C SER A 294 -8.09 11.62 -6.90
N PRO A 295 -7.77 12.85 -6.53
CA PRO A 295 -8.13 14.02 -7.34
C PRO A 295 -7.60 13.89 -8.77
N GLY A 296 -8.51 13.97 -9.75
CA GLY A 296 -8.27 13.73 -11.17
C GLY A 296 -8.82 12.40 -11.68
N ASP A 297 -9.15 11.45 -10.81
CA ASP A 297 -9.85 10.22 -11.19
C ASP A 297 -11.32 10.52 -11.54
N PHE A 298 -11.99 9.52 -12.11
CA PHE A 298 -13.41 9.57 -12.41
C PHE A 298 -14.17 8.48 -11.66
N ILE A 299 -15.34 8.85 -11.12
CA ILE A 299 -16.30 7.90 -10.54
C ILE A 299 -17.52 7.86 -11.45
N ASN A 300 -17.81 6.67 -12.00
CA ASN A 300 -19.02 6.48 -12.79
C ASN A 300 -20.21 6.32 -11.85
N ILE A 301 -21.24 7.16 -12.05
CA ILE A 301 -22.51 7.12 -11.30
C ILE A 301 -23.64 6.94 -12.31
N LYS A 302 -24.46 5.89 -12.09
CA LYS A 302 -25.71 5.69 -12.79
C LYS A 302 -26.86 6.03 -11.86
N TYR A 303 -27.72 6.91 -12.26
CA TYR A 303 -28.84 7.38 -11.47
C TYR A 303 -30.15 7.45 -12.26
N PHE A 304 -31.27 7.39 -11.57
CA PHE A 304 -32.61 7.61 -12.11
C PHE A 304 -33.04 9.05 -11.82
N ASP A 305 -33.41 9.79 -12.87
CA ASP A 305 -33.77 11.22 -12.81
C ASP A 305 -35.30 11.47 -12.62
N GLY A 306 -36.05 10.39 -12.34
CA GLY A 306 -37.52 10.41 -12.31
C GLY A 306 -38.18 10.04 -13.62
N LYS A 307 -37.39 9.93 -14.73
CA LYS A 307 -37.90 9.58 -16.06
C LYS A 307 -37.12 8.43 -16.68
N LYS A 308 -35.79 8.46 -16.57
CA LYS A 308 -34.87 7.48 -17.20
C LYS A 308 -33.62 7.26 -16.36
N LEU A 309 -32.90 6.19 -16.67
CA LEU A 309 -31.56 5.94 -16.16
C LEU A 309 -30.52 6.76 -16.96
N VAL A 310 -29.65 7.48 -16.24
CA VAL A 310 -28.57 8.30 -16.79
C VAL A 310 -27.26 7.85 -16.17
N ALA A 311 -26.21 7.67 -16.97
CA ALA A 311 -24.85 7.39 -16.50
C ALA A 311 -23.97 8.61 -16.75
N VAL A 312 -23.16 8.97 -15.75
CA VAL A 312 -22.24 10.12 -15.82
C VAL A 312 -20.93 9.80 -15.14
N ASP A 313 -19.85 10.36 -15.67
CA ASP A 313 -18.53 10.32 -15.04
C ASP A 313 -18.30 11.60 -14.24
N ILE A 314 -18.10 11.45 -12.97
CA ILE A 314 -17.84 12.53 -12.02
C ILE A 314 -16.34 12.62 -11.80
N GLU A 315 -15.75 13.74 -12.19
CA GLU A 315 -14.35 14.04 -11.88
C GLU A 315 -14.19 14.26 -10.38
N VAL A 316 -13.26 13.54 -9.78
CA VAL A 316 -12.90 13.68 -8.37
C VAL A 316 -12.01 14.91 -8.22
N LYS A 317 -12.46 15.86 -7.43
CA LYS A 317 -11.70 17.09 -7.11
C LYS A 317 -10.99 16.94 -5.76
N ALA A 318 -9.98 17.75 -5.51
CA ALA A 318 -9.38 17.90 -4.19
C ALA A 318 -10.25 18.79 -3.29
N ARG A 319 -10.43 18.36 -2.04
CA ARG A 319 -11.08 19.15 -0.99
C ARG A 319 -10.05 19.79 -0.08
#